data_70fcdcc01cdba079980bc3ecc54d6d56
#
_entry.id   70fcdcc01cdba079980bc3ecc54d6d56
#
_cell.length_a   1.000
_cell.length_b   1.000
_cell.length_c   1.000
_cell.angle_alpha   90.00
_cell.angle_beta   90.00
_cell.angle_gamma   90.00
#
_symmetry.space_group_name_H-M   'P 1'
#
loop_
_entity.id
_entity.type
_entity.pdbx_description
1 polymer ?
#
loop_
_entity_poly.entity_id
_entity_poly.type
_entity_poly.pdbx_seq_one_letter_code
_entity_poly.pdbx_strand_id
1 'polypeptide(L)'
;VVGKIAKASTVNNCKNGGAVTLAMSSTTYAGVGGIVGYPDTDEAVVVTSCVNLAEAVVTCDINSTSNVGAGGILGFAGGGTYKNNTNRGAVSMKNAAASAALTCVGGIIGNDFKSATSFESNENYGPVTLVEGSKGTLLGAGGIFGVLKNNNLKSCKNYGTVTGSIAGAIVGNNCKAVSGCTV
;
A
#
# COMPACT_ATOMS: atom_id res chain seq x y z
N VAL A 1 9.47 -9.70 -1.53
CA VAL A 1 9.25 -11.13 -1.79
C VAL A 1 8.85 -11.36 -3.25
N VAL A 2 7.84 -10.66 -3.78
CA VAL A 2 7.40 -10.76 -5.19
C VAL A 2 7.32 -9.36 -5.78
N GLY A 3 8.08 -9.08 -6.85
CA GLY A 3 8.03 -7.78 -7.51
C GLY A 3 6.72 -7.57 -8.28
N LYS A 4 6.35 -8.54 -9.13
CA LYS A 4 5.16 -8.47 -10.00
C LYS A 4 4.43 -9.82 -10.05
N ILE A 5 3.09 -9.77 -10.01
CA ILE A 5 2.22 -10.93 -10.22
C ILE A 5 1.44 -10.73 -11.53
N ALA A 6 1.55 -11.65 -12.48
CA ALA A 6 0.96 -11.54 -13.82
C ALA A 6 -0.22 -12.48 -14.07
N LYS A 7 -0.56 -13.35 -13.13
CA LYS A 7 -1.68 -14.31 -13.22
C LYS A 7 -2.32 -14.52 -11.86
N ALA A 8 -3.44 -15.23 -11.79
CA ALA A 8 -4.01 -15.70 -10.55
C ALA A 8 -2.95 -16.38 -9.68
N SER A 9 -2.77 -15.91 -8.47
CA SER A 9 -1.70 -16.37 -7.59
C SER A 9 -2.10 -16.28 -6.13
N THR A 10 -1.52 -17.17 -5.32
CA THR A 10 -1.65 -17.14 -3.87
C THR A 10 -0.29 -16.89 -3.23
N VAL A 11 -0.21 -15.83 -2.42
CA VAL A 11 0.93 -15.49 -1.56
C VAL A 11 0.45 -15.62 -0.13
N ASN A 12 0.86 -16.66 0.56
CA ASN A 12 0.36 -16.96 1.90
C ASN A 12 1.49 -17.24 2.88
N ASN A 13 1.34 -16.76 4.11
CA ASN A 13 2.26 -16.99 5.22
C ASN A 13 3.74 -16.62 4.90
N CYS A 14 3.93 -15.58 4.09
CA CYS A 14 5.25 -15.07 3.75
C CYS A 14 5.72 -14.03 4.76
N LYS A 15 7.04 -13.98 5.02
CA LYS A 15 7.65 -12.96 5.88
C LYS A 15 8.75 -12.22 5.12
N ASN A 16 8.80 -10.92 5.31
CA ASN A 16 9.91 -10.08 4.86
C ASN A 16 10.64 -9.52 6.08
N GLY A 17 11.95 -9.75 6.17
CA GLY A 17 12.83 -9.18 7.19
C GLY A 17 13.90 -8.24 6.61
N GLY A 18 13.85 -7.98 5.29
CA GLY A 18 14.80 -7.11 4.61
C GLY A 18 14.19 -5.81 4.12
N ALA A 19 15.00 -4.76 4.01
CA ALA A 19 14.56 -3.50 3.42
C ALA A 19 14.18 -3.68 1.94
N VAL A 20 13.13 -2.99 1.50
CA VAL A 20 12.69 -2.95 0.10
C VAL A 20 12.66 -1.51 -0.37
N THR A 21 13.46 -1.20 -1.39
CA THR A 21 13.57 0.16 -1.92
C THR A 21 13.20 0.19 -3.39
N LEU A 22 12.34 1.14 -3.76
CA LEU A 22 12.06 1.52 -5.14
C LEU A 22 12.53 2.95 -5.35
N ALA A 23 13.57 3.11 -6.19
CA ALA A 23 14.12 4.42 -6.55
C ALA A 23 14.29 4.46 -8.07
N MET A 24 13.46 5.25 -8.76
CA MET A 24 13.48 5.34 -10.23
C MET A 24 12.73 6.55 -10.77
N SER A 25 12.95 6.87 -12.04
CA SER A 25 12.04 7.71 -12.83
C SER A 25 11.17 6.82 -13.71
N SER A 26 9.87 7.13 -13.80
CA SER A 26 8.92 6.31 -14.55
C SER A 26 7.79 7.13 -15.15
N THR A 27 7.26 6.67 -16.27
CA THR A 27 6.02 7.16 -16.87
C THR A 27 4.88 6.14 -16.77
N THR A 28 5.14 4.99 -16.15
CA THR A 28 4.19 3.90 -15.96
C THR A 28 3.88 3.67 -14.48
N TYR A 29 2.92 2.83 -14.20
CA TYR A 29 2.59 2.41 -12.83
C TYR A 29 3.81 1.85 -12.11
N ALA A 30 4.02 2.26 -10.87
CA ALA A 30 5.09 1.77 -10.04
C ALA A 30 4.57 1.45 -8.63
N GLY A 31 4.83 0.23 -8.16
CA GLY A 31 4.39 -0.23 -6.85
C GLY A 31 5.50 -0.92 -6.08
N VAL A 32 5.63 -0.60 -4.80
CA VAL A 32 6.53 -1.24 -3.87
C VAL A 32 5.79 -1.72 -2.63
N GLY A 33 6.04 -2.95 -2.25
CA GLY A 33 5.52 -3.55 -1.02
C GLY A 33 6.53 -4.48 -0.39
N GLY A 34 6.47 -4.63 0.91
CA GLY A 34 7.34 -5.56 1.64
C GLY A 34 7.15 -7.01 1.20
N ILE A 35 5.97 -7.38 0.72
CA ILE A 35 5.64 -8.72 0.24
C ILE A 35 5.40 -8.73 -1.27
N VAL A 36 4.54 -7.83 -1.79
CA VAL A 36 4.19 -7.77 -3.22
C VAL A 36 4.28 -6.33 -3.71
N GLY A 37 5.02 -6.11 -4.80
CA GLY A 37 5.10 -4.79 -5.42
C GLY A 37 3.81 -4.43 -6.17
N TYR A 38 3.48 -5.21 -7.18
CA TYR A 38 2.39 -4.91 -8.10
C TYR A 38 1.74 -6.16 -8.72
N PRO A 39 0.44 -6.40 -8.52
CA PRO A 39 -0.31 -7.37 -9.32
C PRO A 39 -0.78 -6.74 -10.63
N ASP A 40 -0.23 -7.22 -11.75
CA ASP A 40 -0.58 -6.80 -13.11
C ASP A 40 -1.43 -7.90 -13.77
N THR A 41 -2.61 -8.10 -13.24
CA THR A 41 -3.55 -9.11 -13.73
C THR A 41 -4.98 -8.73 -13.39
N ASP A 42 -5.92 -9.14 -14.23
CA ASP A 42 -7.36 -9.07 -13.97
C ASP A 42 -7.86 -10.28 -13.16
N GLU A 43 -7.02 -11.30 -13.02
CA GLU A 43 -7.34 -12.51 -12.29
C GLU A 43 -7.22 -12.29 -10.77
N ALA A 44 -7.90 -13.12 -9.99
CA ALA A 44 -7.90 -13.01 -8.55
C ALA A 44 -6.51 -13.32 -7.94
N VAL A 45 -6.03 -12.39 -7.11
CA VAL A 45 -4.80 -12.56 -6.35
C VAL A 45 -5.13 -12.68 -4.87
N VAL A 46 -4.58 -13.69 -4.20
CA VAL A 46 -4.77 -13.92 -2.77
C VAL A 46 -3.47 -13.61 -2.03
N VAL A 47 -3.50 -12.64 -1.11
CA VAL A 47 -2.36 -12.34 -0.22
C VAL A 47 -2.85 -12.38 1.22
N THR A 48 -2.47 -13.41 1.95
CA THR A 48 -3.01 -13.66 3.29
C THR A 48 -1.94 -14.08 4.28
N SER A 49 -2.12 -13.67 5.54
CA SER A 49 -1.26 -14.06 6.67
C SER A 49 0.23 -13.73 6.46
N CYS A 50 0.51 -12.69 5.67
CA CYS A 50 1.86 -12.25 5.40
C CYS A 50 2.30 -11.18 6.41
N VAL A 51 3.60 -11.15 6.71
CA VAL A 51 4.17 -10.24 7.71
C VAL A 51 5.38 -9.50 7.13
N ASN A 52 5.33 -8.17 7.15
CA ASN A 52 6.51 -7.34 7.01
C ASN A 52 7.03 -7.02 8.42
N LEU A 53 8.24 -7.49 8.75
CA LEU A 53 8.82 -7.41 10.10
C LEU A 53 9.27 -5.97 10.43
N ALA A 54 9.56 -5.69 11.68
CA ALA A 54 9.86 -4.34 12.16
C ALA A 54 11.14 -3.75 11.54
N GLU A 55 12.14 -4.57 11.29
CA GLU A 55 13.38 -4.20 10.62
C GLU A 55 13.25 -4.01 9.10
N ALA A 56 12.17 -4.47 8.52
CA ALA A 56 11.92 -4.43 7.07
C ALA A 56 11.27 -3.11 6.64
N VAL A 57 12.09 -2.11 6.40
CA VAL A 57 11.65 -0.79 5.92
C VAL A 57 11.29 -0.86 4.44
N VAL A 58 10.14 -0.27 4.07
CA VAL A 58 9.73 -0.08 2.68
C VAL A 58 9.88 1.39 2.30
N THR A 59 10.72 1.67 1.32
CA THR A 59 11.00 3.03 0.83
C THR A 59 10.67 3.16 -0.65
N CYS A 60 9.90 4.18 -0.99
CA CYS A 60 9.64 4.59 -2.36
C CYS A 60 10.11 6.04 -2.54
N ASP A 61 11.21 6.23 -3.29
CA ASP A 61 11.68 7.56 -3.69
C ASP A 61 11.72 7.63 -5.22
N ILE A 62 10.76 8.30 -5.80
CA ILE A 62 10.46 8.18 -7.22
C ILE A 62 10.19 9.53 -7.86
N ASN A 63 10.43 9.60 -9.17
CA ASN A 63 9.99 10.71 -10.03
C ASN A 63 9.08 10.12 -11.12
N SER A 64 7.79 9.96 -10.80
CA SER A 64 6.83 9.31 -11.70
C SER A 64 5.63 10.18 -12.00
N THR A 65 5.31 10.31 -13.28
CA THR A 65 4.09 11.01 -13.75
C THR A 65 2.83 10.15 -13.70
N SER A 66 2.96 8.85 -13.43
CA SER A 66 1.85 7.91 -13.34
C SER A 66 1.43 7.65 -11.90
N ASN A 67 0.59 6.63 -11.69
CA ASN A 67 0.16 6.21 -10.37
C ASN A 67 1.28 5.46 -9.65
N VAL A 68 1.55 5.84 -8.43
CA VAL A 68 2.56 5.20 -7.58
C VAL A 68 1.94 4.82 -6.24
N GLY A 69 2.23 3.61 -5.78
CA GLY A 69 1.77 3.10 -4.49
C GLY A 69 2.90 2.44 -3.69
N ALA A 70 2.98 2.77 -2.41
CA ALA A 70 3.86 2.10 -1.46
C ALA A 70 3.04 1.52 -0.31
N GLY A 71 3.33 0.28 0.09
CA GLY A 71 2.65 -0.35 1.22
C GLY A 71 3.56 -1.32 1.97
N GLY A 72 3.32 -1.50 3.24
CA GLY A 72 4.07 -2.46 4.04
C GLY A 72 3.93 -3.90 3.55
N ILE A 73 2.80 -4.23 2.93
CA ILE A 73 2.53 -5.54 2.31
C ILE A 73 2.48 -5.41 0.80
N LEU A 74 1.64 -4.51 0.25
CA LEU A 74 1.49 -4.34 -1.20
C LEU A 74 1.60 -2.88 -1.62
N GLY A 75 2.28 -2.62 -2.73
CA GLY A 75 2.23 -1.31 -3.39
C GLY A 75 0.86 -1.03 -3.97
N PHE A 76 0.32 -1.97 -4.73
CA PHE A 76 -1.05 -1.95 -5.26
C PHE A 76 -1.79 -3.24 -4.93
N ALA A 77 -3.13 -3.16 -4.82
CA ALA A 77 -4.00 -4.31 -4.80
C ALA A 77 -4.77 -4.43 -6.12
N GLY A 78 -4.75 -5.60 -6.72
CA GLY A 78 -5.65 -5.99 -7.81
C GLY A 78 -6.96 -6.57 -7.29
N GLY A 79 -7.75 -7.22 -8.14
CA GLY A 79 -8.90 -8.01 -7.71
C GLY A 79 -8.47 -9.20 -6.84
N GLY A 80 -9.26 -9.58 -5.83
CA GLY A 80 -8.98 -10.77 -5.03
C GLY A 80 -9.20 -10.63 -3.53
N THR A 81 -8.31 -11.24 -2.73
CA THR A 81 -8.45 -11.33 -1.28
C THR A 81 -7.16 -10.95 -0.56
N TYR A 82 -7.25 -10.00 0.36
CA TYR A 82 -6.13 -9.46 1.12
C TYR A 82 -6.51 -9.42 2.61
N LYS A 83 -6.16 -10.47 3.35
CA LYS A 83 -6.64 -10.65 4.72
C LYS A 83 -5.53 -11.07 5.69
N ASN A 84 -5.69 -10.67 6.95
CA ASN A 84 -4.84 -11.09 8.07
C ASN A 84 -3.35 -10.78 7.84
N ASN A 85 -3.04 -9.72 7.08
CA ASN A 85 -1.67 -9.31 6.86
C ASN A 85 -1.24 -8.32 7.94
N THR A 86 0.02 -8.36 8.32
CA THR A 86 0.58 -7.51 9.37
C THR A 86 1.80 -6.76 8.86
N ASN A 87 1.79 -5.44 8.98
CA ASN A 87 3.00 -4.63 8.80
C ASN A 87 3.51 -4.12 10.15
N ARG A 88 4.80 -4.31 10.41
CA ARG A 88 5.51 -3.77 11.57
C ARG A 88 6.63 -2.80 11.18
N GLY A 89 7.08 -2.86 9.92
CA GLY A 89 8.14 -2.01 9.38
C GLY A 89 7.64 -0.62 8.99
N ALA A 90 8.55 0.35 8.97
CA ALA A 90 8.26 1.68 8.47
C ALA A 90 7.98 1.65 6.96
N VAL A 91 7.04 2.49 6.52
CA VAL A 91 6.71 2.69 5.10
C VAL A 91 6.81 4.17 4.78
N SER A 92 7.64 4.52 3.80
CA SER A 92 7.80 5.91 3.38
C SER A 92 7.69 6.06 1.86
N MET A 93 7.14 7.18 1.43
CA MET A 93 6.97 7.48 0.01
C MET A 93 7.24 8.95 -0.28
N LYS A 94 8.03 9.19 -1.34
CA LYS A 94 8.24 10.49 -1.95
C LYS A 94 8.04 10.36 -3.47
N ASN A 95 7.29 11.27 -4.07
CA ASN A 95 7.21 11.42 -5.52
C ASN A 95 7.47 12.88 -5.90
N ALA A 96 8.52 13.12 -6.65
CA ALA A 96 8.97 14.47 -7.02
C ALA A 96 8.36 14.99 -8.34
N ALA A 97 7.70 14.14 -9.13
CA ALA A 97 7.18 14.51 -10.45
C ALA A 97 6.04 15.54 -10.35
N ALA A 98 6.22 16.72 -10.91
CA ALA A 98 5.24 17.82 -10.86
C ALA A 98 3.87 17.45 -11.46
N SER A 99 3.84 16.55 -12.43
CA SER A 99 2.63 16.05 -13.10
C SER A 99 2.20 14.65 -12.65
N ALA A 100 2.61 14.22 -11.44
CA ALA A 100 2.21 12.93 -10.90
C ALA A 100 0.68 12.80 -10.81
N ALA A 101 0.14 11.65 -11.22
CA ALA A 101 -1.30 11.41 -11.17
C ALA A 101 -1.73 11.02 -9.75
N LEU A 102 -1.19 9.96 -9.21
CA LEU A 102 -1.54 9.46 -7.89
C LEU A 102 -0.28 9.05 -7.12
N THR A 103 -0.18 9.51 -5.87
CA THR A 103 0.92 9.21 -4.97
C THR A 103 0.37 8.80 -3.62
N CYS A 104 0.49 7.54 -3.26
CA CYS A 104 -0.17 7.01 -2.08
C CYS A 104 0.68 6.00 -1.30
N VAL A 105 0.64 6.13 0.02
CA VAL A 105 1.34 5.26 0.95
C VAL A 105 0.37 4.73 2.00
N GLY A 106 0.40 3.42 2.21
CA GLY A 106 -0.38 2.75 3.23
C GLY A 106 0.46 1.84 4.11
N GLY A 107 0.09 1.68 5.36
CA GLY A 107 0.75 0.74 6.23
C GLY A 107 0.65 -0.70 5.74
N ILE A 108 -0.44 -1.03 5.06
CA ILE A 108 -0.64 -2.34 4.43
C ILE A 108 -0.58 -2.21 2.91
N ILE A 109 -1.39 -1.34 2.32
CA ILE A 109 -1.55 -1.23 0.86
C ILE A 109 -1.52 0.23 0.43
N GLY A 110 -0.71 0.55 -0.59
CA GLY A 110 -0.65 1.89 -1.15
C GLY A 110 -1.96 2.31 -1.81
N ASN A 111 -2.44 1.52 -2.77
CA ASN A 111 -3.65 1.82 -3.54
C ASN A 111 -4.41 0.57 -3.98
N ASP A 112 -5.74 0.68 -4.16
CA ASP A 112 -6.56 -0.31 -4.82
C ASP A 112 -6.73 0.01 -6.32
N PHE A 113 -6.58 -1.02 -7.15
CA PHE A 113 -6.64 -0.89 -8.60
C PHE A 113 -7.98 -1.34 -9.18
N LYS A 114 -8.60 -2.33 -8.55
CA LYS A 114 -9.78 -3.03 -9.05
C LYS A 114 -10.92 -2.99 -8.04
N SER A 115 -12.13 -3.06 -8.56
CA SER A 115 -13.33 -3.31 -7.76
C SER A 115 -13.44 -4.80 -7.38
N ALA A 116 -14.38 -5.12 -6.48
CA ALA A 116 -14.67 -6.48 -6.00
C ALA A 116 -13.49 -7.16 -5.28
N THR A 117 -12.77 -6.39 -4.49
CA THR A 117 -11.67 -6.87 -3.66
C THR A 117 -12.08 -6.95 -2.19
N SER A 118 -11.67 -7.99 -1.49
CA SER A 118 -11.90 -8.16 -0.05
C SER A 118 -10.68 -7.78 0.77
N PHE A 119 -10.84 -6.74 1.60
CA PHE A 119 -9.81 -6.28 2.54
C PHE A 119 -10.32 -6.42 3.96
N GLU A 120 -9.76 -7.35 4.72
CA GLU A 120 -10.27 -7.66 6.04
C GLU A 120 -9.15 -8.03 7.03
N SER A 121 -9.29 -7.60 8.27
CA SER A 121 -8.44 -8.02 9.40
C SER A 121 -6.95 -7.80 9.16
N ASN A 122 -6.58 -6.73 8.45
CA ASN A 122 -5.18 -6.35 8.29
C ASN A 122 -4.75 -5.40 9.41
N GLU A 123 -3.51 -5.53 9.88
CA GLU A 123 -3.01 -4.77 11.02
C GLU A 123 -1.70 -4.04 10.66
N ASN A 124 -1.62 -2.74 10.97
CA ASN A 124 -0.40 -1.97 10.84
C ASN A 124 0.11 -1.48 12.19
N TYR A 125 1.37 -1.73 12.46
CA TYR A 125 2.10 -1.27 13.65
C TYR A 125 3.23 -0.30 13.30
N GLY A 126 3.69 -0.30 12.03
CA GLY A 126 4.79 0.54 11.58
C GLY A 126 4.36 1.97 11.25
N PRO A 127 5.26 2.94 11.37
CA PRO A 127 4.99 4.30 10.94
C PRO A 127 4.81 4.39 9.41
N VAL A 128 3.90 5.27 8.97
CA VAL A 128 3.59 5.53 7.56
C VAL A 128 3.84 6.99 7.26
N THR A 129 4.67 7.29 6.27
CA THR A 129 5.06 8.66 5.94
C THR A 129 4.91 8.96 4.44
N LEU A 130 4.04 9.89 4.10
CA LEU A 130 4.10 10.60 2.83
C LEU A 130 5.03 11.80 3.01
N VAL A 131 6.21 11.72 2.42
CA VAL A 131 7.28 12.72 2.61
C VAL A 131 6.83 14.09 2.10
N GLU A 132 7.13 15.13 2.85
CA GLU A 132 6.82 16.51 2.50
C GLU A 132 7.35 16.88 1.11
N GLY A 133 6.58 17.66 0.37
CA GLY A 133 6.89 18.03 -1.01
C GLY A 133 6.55 16.96 -2.05
N SER A 134 6.03 15.81 -1.66
CA SER A 134 5.50 14.83 -2.61
C SER A 134 4.40 15.44 -3.47
N LYS A 135 4.39 15.09 -4.75
CA LYS A 135 3.48 15.61 -5.78
C LYS A 135 2.48 14.54 -6.20
N GLY A 136 1.32 14.98 -6.67
CA GLY A 136 0.25 14.15 -7.22
C GLY A 136 -1.07 14.90 -7.25
N THR A 137 -1.90 14.64 -8.26
CA THR A 137 -3.28 15.17 -8.29
C THR A 137 -4.13 14.53 -7.18
N LEU A 138 -3.78 13.33 -6.77
CA LEU A 138 -4.37 12.64 -5.63
C LEU A 138 -3.26 12.12 -4.72
N LEU A 139 -3.21 12.64 -3.50
CA LEU A 139 -2.26 12.25 -2.46
C LEU A 139 -3.00 11.50 -1.34
N GLY A 140 -2.34 10.56 -0.67
CA GLY A 140 -2.91 9.92 0.51
C GLY A 140 -1.87 9.11 1.30
N ALA A 141 -1.84 9.35 2.62
CA ALA A 141 -1.16 8.53 3.60
C ALA A 141 -2.19 7.91 4.54
N GLY A 142 -2.22 6.61 4.66
CA GLY A 142 -3.17 5.92 5.54
C GLY A 142 -2.54 4.80 6.33
N GLY A 143 -3.01 4.59 7.54
CA GLY A 143 -2.49 3.51 8.39
C GLY A 143 -2.69 2.12 7.79
N ILE A 144 -3.74 1.92 7.00
CA ILE A 144 -4.01 0.69 6.26
C ILE A 144 -3.88 0.94 4.76
N PHE A 145 -4.65 1.89 4.21
CA PHE A 145 -4.64 2.25 2.80
C PHE A 145 -4.24 3.69 2.57
N GLY A 146 -3.31 3.92 1.63
CA GLY A 146 -3.04 5.26 1.15
C GLY A 146 -4.24 5.86 0.43
N VAL A 147 -4.75 5.16 -0.58
CA VAL A 147 -5.97 5.52 -1.31
C VAL A 147 -6.84 4.28 -1.55
N LEU A 148 -8.11 4.35 -1.15
CA LEU A 148 -9.10 3.29 -1.30
C LEU A 148 -10.28 3.80 -2.13
N LYS A 149 -10.33 3.48 -3.42
CA LYS A 149 -11.32 4.06 -4.34
C LYS A 149 -12.65 3.31 -4.40
N ASN A 150 -12.61 2.01 -4.59
CA ASN A 150 -13.75 1.25 -5.09
C ASN A 150 -14.19 0.12 -4.17
N ASN A 151 -13.51 -0.09 -3.07
CA ASN A 151 -13.70 -1.25 -2.21
C ASN A 151 -14.09 -0.87 -0.78
N ASN A 152 -14.50 -1.87 -0.02
CA ASN A 152 -14.81 -1.74 1.39
C ASN A 152 -13.65 -2.31 2.22
N LEU A 153 -13.38 -1.65 3.34
CA LEU A 153 -12.40 -2.07 4.33
C LEU A 153 -13.12 -2.53 5.60
N LYS A 154 -12.75 -3.70 6.12
CA LYS A 154 -13.43 -4.28 7.27
C LYS A 154 -12.45 -4.76 8.34
N SER A 155 -12.75 -4.44 9.59
CA SER A 155 -12.07 -4.98 10.79
C SER A 155 -10.54 -4.83 10.76
N CYS A 156 -10.02 -3.79 10.12
CA CYS A 156 -8.59 -3.51 10.07
C CYS A 156 -8.18 -2.64 11.26
N LYS A 157 -6.91 -2.72 11.66
CA LYS A 157 -6.38 -1.98 12.81
C LYS A 157 -5.10 -1.25 12.47
N ASN A 158 -5.01 -0.01 12.88
CA ASN A 158 -3.79 0.76 12.79
C ASN A 158 -3.30 1.20 14.16
N TYR A 159 -2.10 0.81 14.51
CA TYR A 159 -1.40 1.23 15.74
C TYR A 159 -0.18 2.11 15.43
N GLY A 160 0.17 2.23 14.15
CA GLY A 160 1.28 3.05 13.70
C GLY A 160 0.90 4.52 13.52
N THR A 161 1.87 5.40 13.64
CA THR A 161 1.69 6.82 13.31
C THR A 161 1.55 7.02 11.80
N VAL A 162 0.77 8.02 11.38
CA VAL A 162 0.60 8.38 9.97
C VAL A 162 0.92 9.85 9.80
N THR A 163 1.84 10.16 8.89
CA THR A 163 2.31 11.52 8.61
C THR A 163 2.21 11.82 7.11
N GLY A 164 1.71 13.00 6.77
CA GLY A 164 1.60 13.47 5.38
C GLY A 164 0.70 14.68 5.25
N SER A 165 0.72 15.33 4.09
CA SER A 165 -0.13 16.48 3.77
C SER A 165 -1.63 16.11 3.72
N ILE A 166 -1.93 14.86 3.34
CA ILE A 166 -3.27 14.24 3.43
C ILE A 166 -3.08 12.92 4.14
N ALA A 167 -3.46 12.86 5.42
CA ALA A 167 -3.25 11.70 6.27
C ALA A 167 -4.55 11.28 6.97
N GLY A 168 -4.78 9.99 7.00
CA GLY A 168 -5.90 9.37 7.72
C GLY A 168 -5.44 8.16 8.52
N ALA A 169 -5.93 8.02 9.73
CA ALA A 169 -5.51 6.93 10.62
C ALA A 169 -5.74 5.53 10.01
N ILE A 170 -6.77 5.35 9.20
CA ILE A 170 -7.08 4.10 8.48
C ILE A 170 -6.86 4.28 6.98
N VAL A 171 -7.55 5.23 6.35
CA VAL A 171 -7.47 5.51 4.90
C VAL A 171 -7.08 6.96 4.70
N GLY A 172 -6.07 7.22 3.88
CA GLY A 172 -5.56 8.56 3.62
C GLY A 172 -6.50 9.38 2.75
N ASN A 173 -6.99 8.81 1.67
CA ASN A 173 -7.85 9.54 0.73
C ASN A 173 -8.79 8.59 -0.01
N ASN A 174 -9.93 9.14 -0.50
CA ASN A 174 -11.01 8.42 -1.17
C ASN A 174 -11.42 7.16 -0.40
N CYS A 175 -12.61 7.09 0.08
CA CYS A 175 -13.08 5.93 0.81
C CYS A 175 -14.52 5.63 0.45
N LYS A 176 -14.81 4.39 0.03
CA LYS A 176 -16.18 3.93 -0.21
C LYS A 176 -16.85 3.58 1.10
N ALA A 177 -16.27 2.66 1.87
CA ALA A 177 -16.77 2.33 3.20
C ALA A 177 -15.66 1.72 4.09
N VAL A 178 -15.67 2.09 5.37
CA VAL A 178 -14.83 1.52 6.42
C VAL A 178 -15.74 1.06 7.54
N SER A 179 -15.62 -0.19 7.97
CA SER A 179 -16.44 -0.77 9.02
C SER A 179 -15.63 -1.59 10.02
N GLY A 180 -15.92 -1.44 11.31
CA GLY A 180 -15.28 -2.19 12.39
C GLY A 180 -13.75 -2.00 12.47
N CYS A 181 -13.20 -0.94 11.88
CA CYS A 181 -11.79 -0.62 11.97
C CYS A 181 -11.47 0.20 13.21
N THR A 182 -10.27 0.02 13.77
CA THR A 182 -9.81 0.69 14.99
C THR A 182 -8.43 1.31 14.83
N VAL A 183 -8.14 2.30 15.66
CA VAL A 183 -6.85 3.00 15.79
C VAL A 183 -6.46 3.04 17.24
#